data_8cb81911f242e50cc3f58466cef3e3b9
#
_entry.id   8cb81911f242e50cc3f58466cef3e3b9
#
_cell.length_a   1.000
_cell.length_b   1.000
_cell.length_c   1.000
_cell.angle_alpha   90.00
_cell.angle_beta   90.00
_cell.angle_gamma   90.00
#
_symmetry.space_group_name_H-M   'P 1'
#
loop_
_entity.id
_entity.type
_entity.pdbx_description
1 polymer ?
#
loop_
_entity_poly.entity_id
_entity_poly.type
_entity_poly.pdbx_seq_one_letter_code
_entity_poly.pdbx_strand_id
1 'polypeptide(L)'
;MTSVGMMDCKKALTETDGDMDKAVDVLREKGLASAAKKAGRVAAEGVVVAYYDEANKVASMVEVNCETDFVAKNEKFVELANKIAVTVAEKNPADVDALLAMTLSGSDETVSDAVQELFLVIRENMKVRRFVRVEGTVASYIHGGGSVGVLVSFDTDAADKAEFKEMGRNVAMQIAAMSPEYLSKDCISDDELAKMKSITIDSSLNKPESLPKPILKNLFDKAVNDKLFSDEDLVAYEEQKNNKFLFNFLSDKAVETLVELAMASKADIVANKIFAGAVDGRMKKQLKEVCLLEQAFVRSDLYDGDVAG
;
A
#
# COMPACT_ATOMS: atom_id res chain seq x y z
N MET A 1 -30.54 -26.54 -4.99
CA MET A 1 -29.64 -27.33 -5.83
C MET A 1 -28.61 -26.44 -6.50
N THR A 2 -28.92 -25.68 -7.51
CA THR A 2 -27.95 -24.73 -8.11
C THR A 2 -28.55 -23.33 -8.03
N SER A 3 -27.80 -22.33 -7.56
CA SER A 3 -28.25 -20.93 -7.57
C SER A 3 -28.10 -20.26 -8.96
N VAL A 4 -28.05 -21.06 -10.03
CA VAL A 4 -27.86 -20.62 -11.42
C VAL A 4 -29.19 -20.06 -11.99
N GLY A 5 -29.08 -19.15 -12.96
CA GLY A 5 -30.24 -18.50 -13.59
C GLY A 5 -31.26 -19.52 -14.16
N MET A 6 -32.52 -19.26 -13.95
CA MET A 6 -33.67 -20.16 -14.35
C MET A 6 -33.59 -20.61 -15.81
N MET A 7 -33.18 -19.74 -16.73
CA MET A 7 -33.10 -20.07 -18.16
C MET A 7 -31.97 -21.05 -18.49
N ASP A 8 -30.84 -20.96 -17.75
CA ASP A 8 -29.74 -21.91 -17.91
C ASP A 8 -30.09 -23.27 -17.32
N CYS A 9 -30.78 -23.32 -16.18
CA CYS A 9 -31.33 -24.54 -15.61
C CYS A 9 -32.33 -25.20 -16.56
N LYS A 10 -33.27 -24.43 -17.16
CA LYS A 10 -34.23 -24.95 -18.13
C LYS A 10 -33.50 -25.56 -19.36
N LYS A 11 -32.48 -24.87 -19.91
CA LYS A 11 -31.70 -25.38 -21.05
C LYS A 11 -31.00 -26.69 -20.72
N ALA A 12 -30.33 -26.74 -19.56
CA ALA A 12 -29.62 -27.94 -19.12
C ALA A 12 -30.56 -29.12 -18.94
N LEU A 13 -31.74 -28.92 -18.27
CA LEU A 13 -32.75 -29.96 -18.13
C LEU A 13 -33.31 -30.44 -19.49
N THR A 14 -33.50 -29.53 -20.45
CA THR A 14 -33.97 -29.90 -21.77
C THR A 14 -32.89 -30.74 -22.53
N GLU A 15 -31.61 -30.41 -22.38
CA GLU A 15 -30.49 -31.16 -22.99
C GLU A 15 -30.29 -32.56 -22.38
N THR A 16 -30.76 -32.75 -21.15
CA THR A 16 -30.60 -34.00 -20.38
C THR A 16 -31.88 -34.77 -20.22
N ASP A 17 -32.91 -34.47 -21.02
CA ASP A 17 -34.22 -35.10 -20.98
C ASP A 17 -34.86 -35.14 -19.57
N GLY A 18 -34.60 -34.11 -18.78
CA GLY A 18 -35.08 -33.96 -17.40
C GLY A 18 -34.25 -34.65 -16.33
N ASP A 19 -33.11 -35.25 -16.66
CA ASP A 19 -32.18 -35.84 -15.71
C ASP A 19 -31.47 -34.73 -14.90
N MET A 20 -31.82 -34.65 -13.62
CA MET A 20 -31.37 -33.59 -12.73
C MET A 20 -29.84 -33.62 -12.49
N ASP A 21 -29.27 -34.82 -12.31
CA ASP A 21 -27.85 -34.96 -12.00
C ASP A 21 -27.00 -34.61 -13.23
N LYS A 22 -27.38 -35.12 -14.39
CA LYS A 22 -26.73 -34.74 -15.66
C LYS A 22 -26.91 -33.27 -15.98
N ALA A 23 -28.04 -32.65 -15.64
CA ALA A 23 -28.25 -31.23 -15.85
C ALA A 23 -27.33 -30.37 -14.98
N VAL A 24 -27.02 -30.81 -13.76
CA VAL A 24 -26.02 -30.16 -12.91
C VAL A 24 -24.64 -30.25 -13.52
N ASP A 25 -24.25 -31.43 -14.02
CA ASP A 25 -22.95 -31.61 -14.69
C ASP A 25 -22.82 -30.73 -15.94
N VAL A 26 -23.84 -30.66 -16.79
CA VAL A 26 -23.88 -29.77 -17.96
C VAL A 26 -23.76 -28.29 -17.54
N LEU A 27 -24.38 -27.88 -16.44
CA LEU A 27 -24.25 -26.52 -15.94
C LEU A 27 -22.83 -26.22 -15.45
N ARG A 28 -22.21 -27.17 -14.77
CA ARG A 28 -20.81 -27.06 -14.32
C ARG A 28 -19.85 -26.95 -15.51
N GLU A 29 -19.94 -27.84 -16.51
CA GLU A 29 -19.12 -27.79 -17.70
C GLU A 29 -19.24 -26.48 -18.49
N LYS A 30 -20.47 -26.02 -18.69
CA LYS A 30 -20.74 -24.72 -19.36
C LYS A 30 -20.21 -23.55 -18.53
N GLY A 31 -20.29 -23.63 -17.23
CA GLY A 31 -19.73 -22.68 -16.29
C GLY A 31 -18.23 -22.61 -16.39
N LEU A 32 -17.52 -23.74 -16.37
CA LEU A 32 -16.08 -23.83 -16.56
C LEU A 32 -15.62 -23.20 -17.87
N ALA A 33 -16.29 -23.54 -18.98
CA ALA A 33 -16.01 -22.95 -20.28
C ALA A 33 -16.23 -21.42 -20.32
N SER A 34 -17.25 -20.93 -19.61
CA SER A 34 -17.52 -19.49 -19.46
C SER A 34 -16.48 -18.80 -18.58
N ALA A 35 -16.10 -19.43 -17.47
CA ALA A 35 -15.05 -18.94 -16.56
C ALA A 35 -13.72 -18.80 -17.29
N ALA A 36 -13.32 -19.84 -18.05
CA ALA A 36 -12.09 -19.82 -18.84
C ALA A 36 -12.07 -18.65 -19.87
N LYS A 37 -13.21 -18.37 -20.52
CA LYS A 37 -13.32 -17.22 -21.44
C LYS A 37 -13.20 -15.87 -20.73
N LYS A 38 -13.59 -15.79 -19.47
CA LYS A 38 -13.55 -14.54 -18.67
C LYS A 38 -12.31 -14.40 -17.82
N ALA A 39 -11.50 -15.46 -17.65
CA ALA A 39 -10.29 -15.46 -16.81
C ALA A 39 -9.26 -14.37 -17.20
N GLY A 40 -9.27 -13.92 -18.47
CA GLY A 40 -8.45 -12.81 -18.94
C GLY A 40 -9.00 -11.40 -18.66
N ARG A 41 -10.20 -11.28 -18.08
CA ARG A 41 -10.76 -9.96 -17.74
C ARG A 41 -10.07 -9.39 -16.52
N VAL A 42 -9.91 -8.07 -16.51
CA VAL A 42 -9.31 -7.35 -15.39
C VAL A 42 -10.25 -7.45 -14.18
N ALA A 43 -9.73 -8.01 -13.10
CA ALA A 43 -10.37 -8.07 -11.78
C ALA A 43 -9.58 -7.11 -10.86
N ALA A 44 -9.92 -5.82 -10.93
CA ALA A 44 -9.22 -4.76 -10.19
C ALA A 44 -9.91 -4.42 -8.85
N GLU A 45 -11.18 -4.78 -8.71
CA GLU A 45 -11.94 -4.65 -7.48
C GLU A 45 -11.77 -5.91 -6.62
N GLY A 46 -12.31 -5.90 -5.40
CA GLY A 46 -12.27 -7.07 -4.51
C GLY A 46 -12.31 -6.71 -3.05
N VAL A 47 -11.95 -7.69 -2.22
CA VAL A 47 -11.85 -7.50 -0.77
C VAL A 47 -10.57 -8.11 -0.22
N VAL A 48 -10.06 -7.49 0.83
CA VAL A 48 -9.11 -8.08 1.76
C VAL A 48 -9.88 -8.46 3.01
N VAL A 49 -9.74 -9.70 3.45
CA VAL A 49 -10.30 -10.22 4.70
C VAL A 49 -9.22 -10.77 5.59
N ALA A 50 -9.41 -10.70 6.90
CA ALA A 50 -8.49 -11.23 7.88
C ALA A 50 -9.23 -12.18 8.83
N TYR A 51 -8.55 -13.25 9.24
CA TYR A 51 -9.00 -14.18 10.25
C TYR A 51 -7.91 -14.36 11.30
N TYR A 52 -8.29 -14.45 12.56
CA TYR A 52 -7.37 -14.76 13.66
C TYR A 52 -7.94 -15.87 14.54
N ASP A 53 -7.22 -16.95 14.63
CA ASP A 53 -7.46 -18.06 15.56
C ASP A 53 -6.72 -17.77 16.87
N GLU A 54 -7.45 -17.27 17.87
CA GLU A 54 -6.87 -16.96 19.18
C GLU A 54 -6.33 -18.22 19.91
N ALA A 55 -6.96 -19.37 19.69
CA ALA A 55 -6.58 -20.61 20.38
C ALA A 55 -5.24 -21.15 19.88
N ASN A 56 -5.03 -21.12 18.57
CA ASN A 56 -3.80 -21.58 17.94
C ASN A 56 -2.80 -20.46 17.69
N LYS A 57 -3.15 -19.20 17.98
CA LYS A 57 -2.34 -17.99 17.70
C LYS A 57 -1.88 -17.91 16.26
N VAL A 58 -2.83 -18.04 15.33
CA VAL A 58 -2.58 -17.99 13.90
C VAL A 58 -3.48 -16.94 13.26
N ALA A 59 -2.90 -16.00 12.53
CA ALA A 59 -3.62 -15.05 11.71
C ALA A 59 -3.43 -15.36 10.24
N SER A 60 -4.44 -15.07 9.45
CA SER A 60 -4.37 -15.05 8.00
C SER A 60 -5.01 -13.80 7.43
N MET A 61 -4.57 -13.40 6.24
CA MET A 61 -5.18 -12.36 5.44
C MET A 61 -5.18 -12.79 3.99
N VAL A 62 -6.31 -12.60 3.32
CA VAL A 62 -6.49 -13.04 1.93
C VAL A 62 -7.04 -11.89 1.10
N GLU A 63 -6.50 -11.68 -0.09
CA GLU A 63 -7.02 -10.79 -1.12
C GLU A 63 -7.72 -11.61 -2.19
N VAL A 64 -9.03 -11.36 -2.35
CA VAL A 64 -9.85 -11.95 -3.42
C VAL A 64 -10.35 -10.83 -4.31
N ASN A 65 -10.02 -10.89 -5.61
CA ASN A 65 -10.41 -9.88 -6.58
C ASN A 65 -11.63 -10.31 -7.40
N CYS A 66 -12.38 -9.30 -7.90
CA CYS A 66 -13.51 -9.42 -8.80
C CYS A 66 -13.54 -8.27 -9.82
N GLU A 67 -14.48 -8.27 -10.79
CA GLU A 67 -14.53 -7.24 -11.83
C GLU A 67 -15.12 -5.93 -11.31
N THR A 68 -16.13 -5.97 -10.40
CA THR A 68 -16.87 -4.80 -9.94
C THR A 68 -16.92 -4.65 -8.43
N ASP A 69 -17.10 -3.42 -7.96
CA ASP A 69 -17.30 -3.09 -6.55
C ASP A 69 -18.63 -3.61 -6.01
N PHE A 70 -19.63 -3.85 -6.87
CA PHE A 70 -20.89 -4.50 -6.49
C PHE A 70 -20.66 -5.93 -6.00
N VAL A 71 -19.81 -6.68 -6.70
CA VAL A 71 -19.45 -8.04 -6.31
C VAL A 71 -18.56 -8.02 -5.08
N ALA A 72 -17.61 -7.10 -4.97
CA ALA A 72 -16.79 -6.93 -3.78
C ALA A 72 -17.61 -6.74 -2.50
N LYS A 73 -18.81 -6.16 -2.59
CA LYS A 73 -19.77 -5.95 -1.48
C LYS A 73 -20.82 -7.06 -1.35
N ASN A 74 -20.81 -8.05 -2.26
CA ASN A 74 -21.78 -9.14 -2.23
C ASN A 74 -21.52 -10.08 -1.04
N GLU A 75 -22.55 -10.39 -0.25
CA GLU A 75 -22.43 -11.22 0.95
C GLU A 75 -21.83 -12.59 0.67
N LYS A 76 -22.22 -13.27 -0.42
CA LYS A 76 -21.67 -14.59 -0.78
C LYS A 76 -20.20 -14.52 -1.17
N PHE A 77 -19.78 -13.43 -1.82
CA PHE A 77 -18.38 -13.21 -2.18
C PHE A 77 -17.52 -12.98 -0.93
N VAL A 78 -17.99 -12.12 -0.02
CA VAL A 78 -17.32 -11.86 1.25
C VAL A 78 -17.28 -13.10 2.15
N GLU A 79 -18.38 -13.88 2.19
CA GLU A 79 -18.43 -15.15 2.92
C GLU A 79 -17.40 -16.15 2.38
N LEU A 80 -17.30 -16.31 1.06
CA LEU A 80 -16.29 -17.16 0.44
C LEU A 80 -14.88 -16.68 0.79
N ALA A 81 -14.59 -15.39 0.68
CA ALA A 81 -13.29 -14.82 1.04
C ALA A 81 -12.92 -15.13 2.51
N ASN A 82 -13.87 -15.01 3.43
CA ASN A 82 -13.67 -15.36 4.84
C ASN A 82 -13.39 -16.85 5.03
N LYS A 83 -14.10 -17.76 4.38
CA LYS A 83 -13.84 -19.20 4.44
C LYS A 83 -12.45 -19.54 3.89
N ILE A 84 -12.01 -18.84 2.83
CA ILE A 84 -10.65 -18.99 2.29
C ILE A 84 -9.62 -18.52 3.33
N ALA A 85 -9.85 -17.41 4.04
CA ALA A 85 -8.94 -16.95 5.09
C ALA A 85 -8.83 -17.98 6.24
N VAL A 86 -9.95 -18.58 6.68
CA VAL A 86 -9.95 -19.69 7.65
C VAL A 86 -9.13 -20.86 7.12
N THR A 87 -9.32 -21.24 5.86
CA THR A 87 -8.58 -22.34 5.23
C THR A 87 -7.07 -22.10 5.22
N VAL A 88 -6.64 -20.87 4.92
CA VAL A 88 -5.22 -20.48 4.98
C VAL A 88 -4.66 -20.61 6.40
N ALA A 89 -5.41 -20.14 7.41
CA ALA A 89 -4.98 -20.24 8.81
C ALA A 89 -4.80 -21.70 9.25
N GLU A 90 -5.79 -22.54 8.96
CA GLU A 90 -5.84 -23.94 9.41
C GLU A 90 -4.87 -24.86 8.65
N LYS A 91 -4.74 -24.68 7.33
CA LYS A 91 -4.08 -25.65 6.44
C LYS A 91 -2.70 -25.24 5.97
N ASN A 92 -2.28 -23.99 6.23
CA ASN A 92 -0.94 -23.48 5.92
C ASN A 92 -0.47 -23.80 4.48
N PRO A 93 -1.19 -23.36 3.44
CA PRO A 93 -0.78 -23.59 2.06
C PRO A 93 0.56 -22.95 1.75
N ALA A 94 1.35 -23.56 0.85
CA ALA A 94 2.65 -23.03 0.44
C ALA A 94 2.50 -21.80 -0.48
N ASP A 95 1.47 -21.82 -1.34
CA ASP A 95 1.17 -20.79 -2.33
C ASP A 95 -0.31 -20.82 -2.71
N VAL A 96 -0.71 -19.93 -3.63
CA VAL A 96 -2.10 -19.84 -4.09
C VAL A 96 -2.56 -21.09 -4.84
N ASP A 97 -1.69 -21.72 -5.61
CA ASP A 97 -2.06 -22.92 -6.36
C ASP A 97 -2.32 -24.10 -5.41
N ALA A 98 -1.49 -24.25 -4.37
CA ALA A 98 -1.72 -25.23 -3.30
C ALA A 98 -3.03 -24.91 -2.54
N LEU A 99 -3.29 -23.64 -2.23
CA LEU A 99 -4.54 -23.21 -1.58
C LEU A 99 -5.78 -23.57 -2.41
N LEU A 100 -5.75 -23.31 -3.71
CA LEU A 100 -6.87 -23.61 -4.63
C LEU A 100 -7.22 -25.10 -4.68
N ALA A 101 -6.22 -25.98 -4.52
CA ALA A 101 -6.40 -27.44 -4.50
C ALA A 101 -6.85 -27.99 -3.14
N MET A 102 -6.77 -27.19 -2.06
CA MET A 102 -7.19 -27.63 -0.72
C MET A 102 -8.70 -27.59 -0.55
N THR A 103 -9.24 -28.49 0.27
CA THR A 103 -10.64 -28.46 0.70
C THR A 103 -10.91 -27.17 1.47
N LEU A 104 -11.95 -26.44 1.11
CA LEU A 104 -12.38 -25.22 1.78
C LEU A 104 -12.85 -25.53 3.21
N SER A 105 -12.48 -24.71 4.17
CA SER A 105 -12.86 -24.93 5.57
C SER A 105 -14.39 -24.91 5.73
N GLY A 106 -14.92 -25.95 6.40
CA GLY A 106 -16.38 -26.12 6.59
C GLY A 106 -17.13 -26.56 5.33
N SER A 107 -16.44 -27.13 4.33
CA SER A 107 -17.03 -27.68 3.10
C SER A 107 -16.32 -28.97 2.69
N ASP A 108 -16.94 -29.75 1.79
CA ASP A 108 -16.34 -30.92 1.15
C ASP A 108 -15.69 -30.57 -0.21
N GLU A 109 -15.83 -29.33 -0.66
CA GLU A 109 -15.33 -28.84 -1.95
C GLU A 109 -13.93 -28.20 -1.80
N THR A 110 -13.19 -28.17 -2.92
CA THR A 110 -11.94 -27.43 -2.95
C THR A 110 -12.20 -25.91 -3.02
N VAL A 111 -11.21 -25.11 -2.64
CA VAL A 111 -11.28 -23.64 -2.82
C VAL A 111 -11.54 -23.28 -4.29
N SER A 112 -10.91 -23.99 -5.23
CA SER A 112 -11.13 -23.82 -6.66
C SER A 112 -12.58 -24.07 -7.06
N ASP A 113 -13.19 -25.17 -6.58
CA ASP A 113 -14.57 -25.53 -6.89
C ASP A 113 -15.55 -24.50 -6.33
N ALA A 114 -15.33 -24.05 -5.09
CA ALA A 114 -16.16 -23.03 -4.45
C ALA A 114 -16.11 -21.67 -5.19
N VAL A 115 -14.93 -21.26 -5.70
CA VAL A 115 -14.79 -20.07 -6.54
C VAL A 115 -15.53 -20.25 -7.85
N GLN A 116 -15.47 -21.42 -8.47
CA GLN A 116 -16.17 -21.74 -9.71
C GLN A 116 -17.72 -21.79 -9.50
N GLU A 117 -18.17 -22.37 -8.40
CA GLU A 117 -19.60 -22.39 -8.08
C GLU A 117 -20.15 -20.97 -7.89
N LEU A 118 -19.40 -20.12 -7.20
CA LEU A 118 -19.79 -18.71 -7.05
C LEU A 118 -19.79 -17.98 -8.39
N PHE A 119 -18.84 -18.32 -9.29
CA PHE A 119 -18.83 -17.77 -10.66
C PHE A 119 -20.12 -18.12 -11.43
N LEU A 120 -20.70 -19.30 -11.27
CA LEU A 120 -21.95 -19.68 -11.95
C LEU A 120 -23.12 -18.76 -11.59
N VAL A 121 -23.07 -18.20 -10.38
CA VAL A 121 -24.10 -17.29 -9.85
C VAL A 121 -23.83 -15.85 -10.23
N ILE A 122 -22.61 -15.39 -9.98
CA ILE A 122 -22.22 -13.97 -10.10
C ILE A 122 -21.84 -13.61 -11.55
N ARG A 123 -21.25 -14.54 -12.29
CA ARG A 123 -20.84 -14.35 -13.71
C ARG A 123 -19.73 -13.32 -13.93
N GLU A 124 -18.97 -13.00 -12.91
CA GLU A 124 -17.75 -12.18 -13.00
C GLU A 124 -16.49 -13.01 -12.77
N ASN A 125 -15.37 -12.58 -13.38
CA ASN A 125 -14.06 -13.13 -13.08
C ASN A 125 -13.70 -12.87 -11.62
N MET A 126 -13.42 -13.94 -10.88
CA MET A 126 -12.99 -13.88 -9.48
C MET A 126 -11.68 -14.63 -9.32
N LYS A 127 -10.77 -14.08 -8.51
CA LYS A 127 -9.44 -14.65 -8.35
C LYS A 127 -8.93 -14.46 -6.92
N VAL A 128 -8.51 -15.54 -6.30
CA VAL A 128 -7.64 -15.46 -5.12
C VAL A 128 -6.29 -14.96 -5.59
N ARG A 129 -5.91 -13.75 -5.19
CA ARG A 129 -4.70 -13.10 -5.68
C ARG A 129 -3.48 -13.45 -4.87
N ARG A 130 -3.61 -13.34 -3.55
CA ARG A 130 -2.54 -13.61 -2.59
C ARG A 130 -3.11 -13.80 -1.20
N PHE A 131 -2.29 -14.35 -0.35
CA PHE A 131 -2.54 -14.44 1.08
C PHE A 131 -1.25 -14.29 1.88
N VAL A 132 -1.42 -14.07 3.17
CA VAL A 132 -0.36 -14.14 4.17
C VAL A 132 -0.88 -14.90 5.37
N ARG A 133 0.00 -15.68 6.02
CA ARG A 133 -0.25 -16.40 7.27
C ARG A 133 0.85 -16.04 8.27
N VAL A 134 0.46 -15.69 9.48
CA VAL A 134 1.37 -15.25 10.55
C VAL A 134 1.03 -16.01 11.82
N GLU A 135 2.04 -16.56 12.48
CA GLU A 135 1.90 -17.21 13.77
C GLU A 135 2.30 -16.25 14.92
N GLY A 136 1.70 -16.42 16.07
CA GLY A 136 1.98 -15.63 17.26
C GLY A 136 0.86 -14.67 17.63
N THR A 137 1.19 -13.66 18.43
CA THR A 137 0.24 -12.62 18.84
C THR A 137 0.09 -11.60 17.75
N VAL A 138 -1.08 -11.53 17.13
CA VAL A 138 -1.34 -10.69 15.95
C VAL A 138 -2.54 -9.79 16.19
N ALA A 139 -2.39 -8.51 15.89
CA ALA A 139 -3.51 -7.60 15.72
C ALA A 139 -3.82 -7.39 14.24
N SER A 140 -5.09 -7.21 13.90
CA SER A 140 -5.54 -6.95 12.55
C SER A 140 -6.42 -5.72 12.46
N TYR A 141 -6.39 -5.06 11.31
CA TYR A 141 -7.28 -3.96 10.97
C TYR A 141 -7.68 -4.04 9.50
N ILE A 142 -8.98 -3.98 9.24
CA ILE A 142 -9.54 -3.89 7.89
C ILE A 142 -10.19 -2.52 7.75
N HIS A 143 -9.78 -1.77 6.73
CA HIS A 143 -10.28 -0.44 6.43
C HIS A 143 -11.13 -0.43 5.15
N GLY A 144 -12.08 0.51 5.09
CA GLY A 144 -12.85 0.79 3.88
C GLY A 144 -13.63 -0.42 3.32
N GLY A 145 -14.15 -1.28 4.20
CA GLY A 145 -14.92 -2.45 3.75
C GLY A 145 -14.09 -3.51 3.04
N GLY A 146 -12.80 -3.59 3.33
CA GLY A 146 -11.89 -4.57 2.72
C GLY A 146 -10.97 -3.99 1.62
N SER A 147 -10.88 -2.65 1.50
CA SER A 147 -9.96 -2.03 0.56
C SER A 147 -8.51 -2.04 1.04
N VAL A 148 -8.28 -2.00 2.35
CA VAL A 148 -6.95 -2.10 2.99
C VAL A 148 -7.02 -3.07 4.15
N GLY A 149 -6.03 -3.94 4.27
CA GLY A 149 -5.87 -4.84 5.41
C GLY A 149 -4.46 -4.78 5.97
N VAL A 150 -4.35 -4.82 7.29
CA VAL A 150 -3.09 -4.80 8.04
C VAL A 150 -3.08 -5.93 9.06
N LEU A 151 -1.99 -6.70 9.10
CA LEU A 151 -1.63 -7.61 10.19
C LEU A 151 -0.34 -7.08 10.85
N VAL A 152 -0.35 -7.03 12.17
CA VAL A 152 0.84 -6.66 12.96
C VAL A 152 1.13 -7.77 13.95
N SER A 153 2.32 -8.33 13.87
CA SER A 153 2.81 -9.32 14.83
C SER A 153 3.53 -8.64 15.98
N PHE A 154 3.26 -9.08 17.21
CA PHE A 154 3.85 -8.56 18.42
C PHE A 154 4.55 -9.68 19.19
N ASP A 155 5.71 -9.36 19.72
CA ASP A 155 6.38 -10.17 20.74
C ASP A 155 6.03 -9.60 22.11
N THR A 156 5.12 -10.26 22.84
CA THR A 156 4.57 -9.77 24.10
C THR A 156 4.00 -10.89 24.95
N ASP A 157 4.08 -10.71 26.26
CA ASP A 157 3.42 -11.53 27.28
C ASP A 157 2.05 -10.93 27.70
N ALA A 158 1.67 -9.78 27.16
CA ALA A 158 0.45 -9.05 27.50
C ALA A 158 -0.73 -9.31 26.54
N ALA A 159 -0.63 -10.33 25.66
CA ALA A 159 -1.60 -10.61 24.58
C ALA A 159 -3.06 -10.69 25.05
N ASP A 160 -3.32 -11.19 26.26
CA ASP A 160 -4.66 -11.39 26.79
C ASP A 160 -5.27 -10.14 27.43
N LYS A 161 -4.47 -9.08 27.62
CA LYS A 161 -4.95 -7.83 28.19
C LYS A 161 -5.80 -7.04 27.21
N ALA A 162 -6.91 -6.48 27.69
CA ALA A 162 -7.82 -5.67 26.86
C ALA A 162 -7.11 -4.43 26.29
N GLU A 163 -6.25 -3.80 27.10
CA GLU A 163 -5.47 -2.62 26.72
C GLU A 163 -4.50 -2.95 25.56
N PHE A 164 -3.90 -4.15 25.58
CA PHE A 164 -3.05 -4.60 24.47
C PHE A 164 -3.85 -4.80 23.18
N LYS A 165 -5.02 -5.44 23.26
CA LYS A 165 -5.88 -5.65 22.08
C LYS A 165 -6.30 -4.32 21.45
N GLU A 166 -6.61 -3.31 22.26
CA GLU A 166 -6.92 -1.96 21.79
C GLU A 166 -5.69 -1.29 21.16
N MET A 167 -4.55 -1.31 21.84
CA MET A 167 -3.29 -0.75 21.34
C MET A 167 -2.89 -1.40 20.02
N GLY A 168 -2.89 -2.72 19.92
CA GLY A 168 -2.54 -3.45 18.72
C GLY A 168 -3.42 -3.09 17.53
N ARG A 169 -4.73 -2.92 17.76
CA ARG A 169 -5.67 -2.43 16.73
C ARG A 169 -5.35 -1.00 16.31
N ASN A 170 -5.01 -0.12 17.24
CA ASN A 170 -4.67 1.26 16.95
C ASN A 170 -3.34 1.37 16.15
N VAL A 171 -2.35 0.53 16.46
CA VAL A 171 -1.11 0.43 15.67
C VAL A 171 -1.41 -0.08 14.24
N ALA A 172 -2.26 -1.09 14.09
CA ALA A 172 -2.66 -1.57 12.77
C ALA A 172 -3.42 -0.48 11.98
N MET A 173 -4.24 0.33 12.65
CA MET A 173 -4.93 1.48 12.05
C MET A 173 -3.93 2.59 11.64
N GLN A 174 -2.90 2.87 12.46
CA GLN A 174 -1.79 3.75 12.14
C GLN A 174 -1.12 3.34 10.83
N ILE A 175 -0.78 2.07 10.69
CA ILE A 175 -0.15 1.51 9.49
C ILE A 175 -1.05 1.68 8.27
N ALA A 176 -2.35 1.39 8.41
CA ALA A 176 -3.31 1.58 7.32
C ALA A 176 -3.43 3.05 6.86
N ALA A 177 -3.35 3.99 7.80
CA ALA A 177 -3.50 5.42 7.53
C ALA A 177 -2.22 6.06 6.98
N MET A 178 -1.06 5.70 7.51
CA MET A 178 0.22 6.38 7.25
C MET A 178 1.16 5.60 6.33
N SER A 179 0.86 4.32 6.04
CA SER A 179 1.63 3.46 5.13
C SER A 179 3.15 3.52 5.36
N PRO A 180 3.66 3.25 6.58
CA PRO A 180 5.09 3.28 6.85
C PRO A 180 5.81 2.20 6.02
N GLU A 181 7.04 2.51 5.60
CA GLU A 181 7.87 1.58 4.82
C GLU A 181 8.77 0.73 5.73
N TYR A 182 9.11 1.25 6.90
CA TYR A 182 10.00 0.62 7.87
C TYR A 182 9.38 0.62 9.28
N LEU A 183 9.78 -0.33 10.10
CA LEU A 183 9.40 -0.35 11.52
C LEU A 183 10.08 0.82 12.26
N SER A 184 11.39 0.97 12.11
CA SER A 184 12.19 2.05 12.70
C SER A 184 13.37 2.40 11.79
N LYS A 185 14.06 3.49 12.10
CA LYS A 185 15.30 3.88 11.39
C LYS A 185 16.38 2.81 11.45
N ASP A 186 16.42 2.00 12.52
CA ASP A 186 17.42 0.95 12.70
C ASP A 186 17.19 -0.24 11.75
N CYS A 187 16.01 -0.31 11.11
CA CYS A 187 15.69 -1.30 10.08
C CYS A 187 16.10 -0.86 8.67
N ILE A 188 16.62 0.36 8.51
CA ILE A 188 17.09 0.90 7.23
C ILE A 188 18.59 0.63 7.11
N SER A 189 19.02 0.01 6.02
CA SER A 189 20.43 -0.23 5.78
C SER A 189 21.23 1.07 5.56
N ASP A 190 22.53 1.06 5.89
CA ASP A 190 23.40 2.21 5.67
C ASP A 190 23.42 2.65 4.20
N ASP A 191 23.35 1.70 3.26
CA ASP A 191 23.29 1.99 1.83
C ASP A 191 22.01 2.72 1.43
N GLU A 192 20.86 2.32 1.99
CA GLU A 192 19.58 2.99 1.76
C GLU A 192 19.56 4.39 2.38
N LEU A 193 20.06 4.54 3.61
CA LEU A 193 20.21 5.85 4.25
C LEU A 193 21.12 6.76 3.42
N ALA A 194 22.25 6.25 2.91
CA ALA A 194 23.16 7.00 2.04
C ALA A 194 22.46 7.42 0.73
N LYS A 195 21.68 6.51 0.13
CA LYS A 195 20.90 6.80 -1.07
C LYS A 195 19.82 7.87 -0.81
N MET A 196 19.06 7.75 0.28
CA MET A 196 18.07 8.75 0.69
C MET A 196 18.72 10.12 0.89
N LYS A 197 19.88 10.16 1.55
CA LYS A 197 20.67 11.38 1.76
C LYS A 197 21.13 11.99 0.44
N SER A 198 21.64 11.16 -0.50
CA SER A 198 22.05 11.63 -1.84
C SER A 198 20.88 12.23 -2.61
N ILE A 199 19.72 11.56 -2.61
CA ILE A 199 18.49 12.07 -3.25
C ILE A 199 18.06 13.39 -2.62
N THR A 200 18.12 13.52 -1.29
CA THR A 200 17.76 14.74 -0.56
C THR A 200 18.70 15.90 -0.91
N ILE A 201 19.99 15.63 -1.05
CA ILE A 201 20.99 16.60 -1.50
C ILE A 201 20.66 17.06 -2.92
N ASP A 202 20.50 16.12 -3.86
CA ASP A 202 20.27 16.44 -5.27
C ASP A 202 18.92 17.17 -5.47
N SER A 203 17.88 16.75 -4.78
CA SER A 203 16.60 17.47 -4.78
C SER A 203 16.73 18.89 -4.24
N SER A 204 17.61 19.10 -3.24
CA SER A 204 17.85 20.43 -2.67
C SER A 204 18.60 21.35 -3.62
N LEU A 205 19.59 20.82 -4.34
CA LEU A 205 20.37 21.57 -5.32
C LEU A 205 19.54 21.92 -6.57
N ASN A 206 18.62 21.04 -6.96
CA ASN A 206 17.67 21.28 -8.07
C ASN A 206 16.53 22.23 -7.72
N LYS A 207 16.45 22.68 -6.45
CA LYS A 207 15.49 23.68 -5.99
C LYS A 207 16.19 24.80 -5.22
N PRO A 208 16.87 25.73 -5.93
CA PRO A 208 17.68 26.78 -5.30
C PRO A 208 16.96 27.59 -4.24
N GLU A 209 15.65 27.82 -4.41
CA GLU A 209 14.79 28.50 -3.44
C GLU A 209 14.73 27.79 -2.08
N SER A 210 15.04 26.51 -2.04
CA SER A 210 15.07 25.70 -0.83
C SER A 210 16.40 25.71 -0.10
N LEU A 211 17.45 26.31 -0.69
CA LEU A 211 18.77 26.37 -0.12
C LEU A 211 18.84 27.38 1.05
N PRO A 212 19.72 27.13 2.03
CA PRO A 212 19.99 28.12 3.08
C PRO A 212 20.42 29.47 2.51
N LYS A 213 19.89 30.56 3.09
CA LYS A 213 20.14 31.94 2.60
C LYS A 213 21.61 32.28 2.31
N PRO A 214 22.62 31.90 3.14
CA PRO A 214 24.01 32.20 2.84
C PRO A 214 24.52 31.52 1.56
N ILE A 215 24.08 30.28 1.32
CA ILE A 215 24.46 29.51 0.13
C ILE A 215 23.79 30.09 -1.10
N LEU A 216 22.51 30.37 -1.00
CA LEU A 216 21.73 31.00 -2.06
C LEU A 216 22.35 32.35 -2.46
N LYS A 217 22.73 33.19 -1.48
CA LYS A 217 23.40 34.45 -1.73
C LYS A 217 24.69 34.26 -2.52
N ASN A 218 25.53 33.29 -2.15
CA ASN A 218 26.80 33.01 -2.88
C ASN A 218 26.53 32.61 -4.33
N LEU A 219 25.44 31.87 -4.59
CA LEU A 219 25.07 31.50 -5.96
C LEU A 219 24.63 32.72 -6.77
N PHE A 220 23.83 33.60 -6.17
CA PHE A 220 23.46 34.88 -6.80
C PHE A 220 24.68 35.77 -7.07
N ASP A 221 25.56 35.95 -6.08
CA ASP A 221 26.76 36.75 -6.22
C ASP A 221 27.65 36.21 -7.37
N LYS A 222 27.74 34.88 -7.50
CA LYS A 222 28.46 34.23 -8.60
C LYS A 222 27.77 34.46 -9.94
N ALA A 223 26.46 34.28 -10.03
CA ALA A 223 25.69 34.51 -11.26
C ALA A 223 25.84 35.94 -11.77
N VAL A 224 25.82 36.92 -10.84
CA VAL A 224 25.99 38.37 -11.16
C VAL A 224 27.41 38.64 -11.61
N ASN A 225 28.44 38.16 -10.88
CA ASN A 225 29.86 38.39 -11.20
C ASN A 225 30.27 37.79 -12.53
N ASP A 226 29.76 36.58 -12.82
CA ASP A 226 30.06 35.85 -14.06
C ASP A 226 29.15 36.30 -15.24
N LYS A 227 28.27 37.29 -15.01
CA LYS A 227 27.34 37.88 -16.02
C LYS A 227 26.44 36.82 -16.67
N LEU A 228 25.90 35.91 -15.87
CA LEU A 228 25.07 34.82 -16.32
C LEU A 228 23.60 35.19 -16.37
N PHE A 229 23.16 36.28 -15.72
CA PHE A 229 21.81 36.79 -15.73
C PHE A 229 21.56 37.78 -16.86
N SER A 230 20.35 37.85 -17.36
CA SER A 230 19.90 38.92 -18.26
C SER A 230 19.83 40.24 -17.51
N ASP A 231 19.79 41.38 -18.23
CA ASP A 231 19.63 42.69 -17.62
C ASP A 231 18.32 42.80 -16.84
N GLU A 232 17.26 42.13 -17.31
CA GLU A 232 15.94 42.07 -16.66
C GLU A 232 16.00 41.25 -15.34
N ASP A 233 16.69 40.14 -15.32
CA ASP A 233 16.88 39.32 -14.12
C ASP A 233 17.77 40.00 -13.09
N LEU A 234 18.78 40.78 -13.53
CA LEU A 234 19.62 41.60 -12.65
C LEU A 234 18.80 42.67 -11.94
N VAL A 235 17.93 43.38 -12.67
CA VAL A 235 17.02 44.40 -12.11
C VAL A 235 16.06 43.72 -11.14
N ALA A 236 15.43 42.62 -11.53
CA ALA A 236 14.52 41.88 -10.67
C ALA A 236 15.20 41.41 -9.38
N TYR A 237 16.42 40.89 -9.47
CA TYR A 237 17.20 40.46 -8.30
C TYR A 237 17.51 41.66 -7.37
N GLU A 238 18.01 42.78 -7.89
CA GLU A 238 18.35 43.94 -7.07
C GLU A 238 17.14 44.56 -6.34
N GLU A 239 15.99 44.62 -7.01
CA GLU A 239 14.74 45.13 -6.43
C GLU A 239 14.12 44.15 -5.42
N GLN A 240 14.22 42.85 -5.66
CA GLN A 240 13.49 41.83 -4.92
C GLN A 240 14.37 40.96 -3.99
N LYS A 241 15.68 41.23 -3.85
CA LYS A 241 16.63 40.38 -3.08
C LYS A 241 16.25 40.13 -1.63
N ASN A 242 15.41 40.97 -1.04
CA ASN A 242 14.87 40.80 0.33
C ASN A 242 13.46 40.19 0.33
N ASN A 243 12.84 39.97 -0.83
CA ASN A 243 11.51 39.44 -0.93
C ASN A 243 11.52 37.94 -0.69
N LYS A 244 10.59 37.42 0.13
CA LYS A 244 10.43 35.99 0.37
C LYS A 244 10.09 35.22 -0.91
N PHE A 245 9.50 35.86 -1.89
CA PHE A 245 9.05 35.31 -3.15
C PHE A 245 9.93 35.72 -4.34
N LEU A 246 11.20 36.02 -4.10
CA LEU A 246 12.17 36.45 -5.13
C LEU A 246 12.09 35.63 -6.40
N PHE A 247 12.03 34.30 -6.28
CA PHE A 247 12.00 33.38 -7.43
C PHE A 247 10.80 33.58 -8.38
N ASN A 248 9.71 34.20 -7.93
CA ASN A 248 8.56 34.50 -8.78
C ASN A 248 8.82 35.68 -9.74
N PHE A 249 9.91 36.40 -9.54
CA PHE A 249 10.29 37.57 -10.36
C PHE A 249 11.45 37.28 -11.29
N LEU A 250 12.06 36.07 -11.18
CA LEU A 250 13.16 35.64 -12.04
C LEU A 250 12.62 34.88 -13.24
N SER A 251 13.32 34.93 -14.36
CA SER A 251 13.03 34.10 -15.52
C SER A 251 13.38 32.63 -15.24
N ASP A 252 12.74 31.71 -15.95
CA ASP A 252 13.08 30.29 -15.89
C ASP A 252 14.56 30.04 -16.14
N LYS A 253 15.14 30.79 -17.10
CA LYS A 253 16.58 30.71 -17.43
C LYS A 253 17.47 31.14 -16.26
N ALA A 254 17.09 32.15 -15.50
CA ALA A 254 17.85 32.56 -14.32
C ALA A 254 17.79 31.49 -13.23
N VAL A 255 16.64 30.84 -13.05
CA VAL A 255 16.47 29.72 -12.12
C VAL A 255 17.31 28.51 -12.56
N GLU A 256 17.28 28.14 -13.86
CA GLU A 256 18.14 27.09 -14.43
C GLU A 256 19.62 27.38 -14.21
N THR A 257 20.04 28.62 -14.42
CA THR A 257 21.44 29.05 -14.15
C THR A 257 21.82 28.83 -12.69
N LEU A 258 20.95 29.16 -11.75
CA LEU A 258 21.21 28.92 -10.33
C LEU A 258 21.29 27.42 -10.00
N VAL A 259 20.46 26.58 -10.64
CA VAL A 259 20.56 25.11 -10.52
C VAL A 259 21.89 24.61 -11.04
N GLU A 260 22.32 25.05 -12.23
CA GLU A 260 23.61 24.66 -12.82
C GLU A 260 24.79 25.07 -11.92
N LEU A 261 24.77 26.29 -11.38
CA LEU A 261 25.76 26.78 -10.43
C LEU A 261 25.79 25.97 -9.13
N ALA A 262 24.60 25.61 -8.61
CA ALA A 262 24.50 24.78 -7.42
C ALA A 262 25.04 23.37 -7.66
N MET A 263 24.71 22.77 -8.80
CA MET A 263 25.24 21.46 -9.19
C MET A 263 26.74 21.48 -9.45
N ALA A 264 27.27 22.49 -10.13
CA ALA A 264 28.71 22.69 -10.35
C ALA A 264 29.50 22.88 -9.05
N SER A 265 28.86 23.49 -8.03
CA SER A 265 29.46 23.73 -6.71
C SER A 265 29.05 22.67 -5.66
N LYS A 266 28.49 21.54 -6.08
CA LYS A 266 27.93 20.49 -5.19
C LYS A 266 28.87 20.08 -4.07
N ALA A 267 30.16 19.85 -4.38
CA ALA A 267 31.15 19.42 -3.40
C ALA A 267 31.33 20.45 -2.27
N ASP A 268 31.43 21.72 -2.61
CA ASP A 268 31.60 22.82 -1.65
C ASP A 268 30.33 23.05 -0.84
N ILE A 269 29.14 22.97 -1.48
CA ILE A 269 27.86 23.11 -0.81
C ILE A 269 27.64 21.97 0.18
N VAL A 270 27.92 20.74 -0.18
CA VAL A 270 27.77 19.57 0.71
C VAL A 270 28.73 19.64 1.90
N ALA A 271 29.96 20.19 1.71
CA ALA A 271 30.90 20.40 2.79
C ALA A 271 30.47 21.54 3.76
N ASN A 272 29.53 22.38 3.37
CA ASN A 272 29.05 23.49 4.19
C ASN A 272 28.19 22.99 5.36
N LYS A 273 28.54 23.34 6.59
CA LYS A 273 27.85 22.93 7.82
C LYS A 273 26.37 23.33 7.87
N ILE A 274 26.03 24.50 7.32
CA ILE A 274 24.63 25.00 7.30
C ILE A 274 23.79 24.13 6.36
N PHE A 275 24.33 23.77 5.19
CA PHE A 275 23.64 22.86 4.26
C PHE A 275 23.53 21.46 4.82
N ALA A 276 24.60 20.93 5.40
CA ALA A 276 24.57 19.62 6.05
C ALA A 276 23.48 19.55 7.13
N GLY A 277 23.40 20.57 7.99
CA GLY A 277 22.32 20.67 9.00
C GLY A 277 20.91 20.74 8.39
N ALA A 278 20.74 21.45 7.27
CA ALA A 278 19.48 21.49 6.54
C ALA A 278 19.10 20.12 5.93
N VAL A 279 20.07 19.42 5.35
CA VAL A 279 19.87 18.04 4.83
C VAL A 279 19.52 17.08 5.97
N ASP A 280 20.25 17.12 7.08
CA ASP A 280 19.96 16.28 8.25
C ASP A 280 18.56 16.56 8.84
N GLY A 281 18.12 17.82 8.85
CA GLY A 281 16.75 18.19 9.23
C GLY A 281 15.68 17.62 8.30
N ARG A 282 15.92 17.62 6.98
CA ARG A 282 15.03 17.01 5.98
C ARG A 282 15.00 15.50 6.10
N MET A 283 16.16 14.87 6.29
CA MET A 283 16.27 13.43 6.53
C MET A 283 15.48 13.02 7.78
N LYS A 284 15.61 13.75 8.89
CA LYS A 284 14.84 13.50 10.11
C LYS A 284 13.34 13.60 9.86
N LYS A 285 12.90 14.58 9.07
CA LYS A 285 11.48 14.70 8.71
C LYS A 285 11.01 13.51 7.87
N GLN A 286 11.79 13.11 6.87
CA GLN A 286 11.48 11.98 6.01
C GLN A 286 11.41 10.66 6.82
N LEU A 287 12.36 10.43 7.72
CA LEU A 287 12.35 9.26 8.61
C LEU A 287 11.08 9.22 9.48
N LYS A 288 10.62 10.37 9.99
CA LYS A 288 9.35 10.47 10.72
C LYS A 288 8.12 10.14 9.87
N GLU A 289 8.20 10.25 8.57
CA GLU A 289 7.10 9.91 7.66
C GLU A 289 7.12 8.41 7.30
N VAL A 290 8.30 7.82 7.10
CA VAL A 290 8.44 6.44 6.58
C VAL A 290 8.65 5.37 7.66
N CYS A 291 9.07 5.74 8.89
CA CYS A 291 9.29 4.80 9.99
C CYS A 291 8.11 4.79 10.95
N LEU A 292 7.46 3.63 11.13
CA LEU A 292 6.27 3.47 11.97
C LEU A 292 6.48 4.05 13.38
N LEU A 293 7.55 3.65 14.05
CA LEU A 293 7.80 4.05 15.44
C LEU A 293 8.10 5.56 15.61
N GLU A 294 8.54 6.22 14.52
CA GLU A 294 8.88 7.65 14.51
C GLU A 294 7.67 8.52 14.07
N GLN A 295 6.59 7.91 13.54
CA GLN A 295 5.39 8.63 13.11
C GLN A 295 4.63 9.21 14.30
N ALA A 296 4.06 10.40 14.13
CA ALA A 296 3.07 10.91 15.08
C ALA A 296 1.85 9.98 15.12
N PHE A 297 1.39 9.65 16.31
CA PHE A 297 0.27 8.74 16.50
C PHE A 297 -1.03 9.36 15.98
N VAL A 298 -1.75 8.65 15.10
CA VAL A 298 -2.96 9.19 14.44
C VAL A 298 -4.12 9.41 15.41
N ARG A 299 -4.15 8.65 16.53
CA ARG A 299 -5.15 8.82 17.59
C ARG A 299 -4.64 9.81 18.65
N SER A 300 -4.40 11.06 18.24
CA SER A 300 -3.96 12.13 19.14
C SER A 300 -4.95 12.44 20.27
N ASP A 301 -6.20 11.96 20.14
CA ASP A 301 -7.21 11.97 21.20
C ASP A 301 -6.89 10.99 22.35
N LEU A 302 -6.12 9.94 22.09
CA LEU A 302 -5.66 8.97 23.08
C LEU A 302 -4.25 9.30 23.60
N TYR A 303 -3.36 9.69 22.69
CA TYR A 303 -1.97 9.97 23.02
C TYR A 303 -1.37 10.99 22.03
N ASP A 304 -0.81 12.07 22.57
CA ASP A 304 -0.12 13.12 21.80
C ASP A 304 1.40 12.88 21.82
N GLY A 305 1.86 11.99 20.95
CA GLY A 305 3.25 11.59 20.83
C GLY A 305 3.51 10.82 19.55
N ASP A 306 4.62 10.08 19.51
CA ASP A 306 4.91 9.14 18.43
C ASP A 306 4.45 7.72 18.79
N VAL A 307 4.50 6.82 17.80
CA VAL A 307 4.03 5.43 17.97
C VAL A 307 4.89 4.63 18.97
N ALA A 308 6.15 5.04 19.18
CA ALA A 308 7.09 4.36 20.11
C ALA A 308 6.79 4.67 21.58
N GLY A 309 6.20 5.82 21.90
CA GLY A 309 5.90 6.27 23.29
C GLY A 309 4.55 5.90 23.76
#